data_911dad66d28fb7753dd2a18903045728
#
_entry.id   911dad66d28fb7753dd2a18903045728
#
_cell.length_a   1.000
_cell.length_b   1.000
_cell.length_c   1.000
_cell.angle_alpha   90.00
_cell.angle_beta   90.00
_cell.angle_gamma   90.00
#
_symmetry.space_group_name_H-M   'P 1'
#
loop_
_entity.id
_entity.type
_entity.pdbx_description
1 polymer ?
#
loop_
_entity_poly.entity_id
_entity_poly.type
_entity_poly.pdbx_seq_one_letter_code
_entity_poly.pdbx_strand_id
1 'polypeptide(L)'
;FPYTTLFRSCAAAEMPLRPGEPMLASAAALTAARQLNAQGLLLQSADGSQLMASRKRPQRHVDLRGTGQTFSIEDEQGHIIGSVDGFRAWRETHPGAVYLHRGRSYIIDDMDPARARIMAKEAKVGWFTRTRGQKATDILEETARMSLGRALVCRGRLRIIDTVTGYEKRSTSGNRLLTVTPLDAPPQVFETEGLWFVIPDNIRAEMEDNFMHFMGGIHALEHAAIGMLPLLIMADRNDFGGISTPLHAQTGLSGVFIYDGLPGGAGLTRQAFPDARGLLEATFKAVAACPCEDGCPSCVHSPKCGSGNRPISKIG
;
A
#
# COMPACT_ATOMS: atom_id res chain seq x y z
N PHE A 1 11.85 1.92 -13.18
CA PHE A 1 10.44 1.83 -12.75
C PHE A 1 9.64 1.06 -13.80
N PRO A 2 9.01 -0.09 -13.50
CA PRO A 2 8.21 -0.84 -14.49
C PRO A 2 7.04 0.00 -15.03
N TYR A 3 6.46 0.89 -14.23
CA TYR A 3 5.37 1.78 -14.66
C TYR A 3 5.78 2.81 -15.70
N THR A 4 6.92 3.46 -15.53
CA THR A 4 7.39 4.43 -16.54
C THR A 4 7.61 3.80 -17.90
N THR A 5 7.91 2.50 -17.93
CA THR A 5 8.05 1.73 -19.15
C THR A 5 6.69 1.52 -19.81
N LEU A 6 5.68 1.07 -19.05
CA LEU A 6 4.33 0.80 -19.58
C LEU A 6 3.57 2.07 -19.97
N PHE A 7 3.75 3.19 -19.25
CA PHE A 7 3.15 4.48 -19.62
C PHE A 7 3.59 4.98 -20.99
N ARG A 8 4.81 4.70 -21.42
CA ARG A 8 5.28 5.06 -22.77
C ARG A 8 4.53 4.30 -23.85
N SER A 9 4.17 3.04 -23.61
CA SER A 9 3.32 2.29 -24.54
C SER A 9 1.91 2.90 -24.62
N CYS A 10 1.35 3.40 -23.51
CA CYS A 10 0.07 4.09 -23.50
C CYS A 10 0.14 5.42 -24.26
N ALA A 11 1.16 6.24 -23.98
CA ALA A 11 1.38 7.50 -24.68
C ALA A 11 1.59 7.30 -26.19
N ALA A 12 2.37 6.28 -26.58
CA ALA A 12 2.60 5.93 -27.96
C ALA A 12 1.35 5.41 -28.69
N ALA A 13 0.33 4.96 -27.96
CA ALA A 13 -0.95 4.55 -28.53
C ALA A 13 -1.88 5.75 -28.78
N GLU A 14 -1.72 6.83 -28.04
CA GLU A 14 -2.44 8.09 -28.26
C GLU A 14 -1.77 8.91 -29.39
N MET A 15 -0.44 9.00 -29.35
CA MET A 15 0.34 9.73 -30.37
C MET A 15 1.74 9.10 -30.47
N PRO A 16 2.28 8.88 -31.70
CA PRO A 16 3.63 8.36 -31.88
C PRO A 16 4.67 9.22 -31.14
N LEU A 17 5.53 8.57 -30.36
CA LEU A 17 6.61 9.26 -29.63
C LEU A 17 7.76 9.60 -30.58
N ARG A 18 8.29 10.82 -30.52
CA ARG A 18 9.40 11.31 -31.35
C ARG A 18 10.63 11.58 -30.51
N PRO A 19 11.85 11.43 -31.10
CA PRO A 19 13.09 11.85 -30.44
C PRO A 19 13.01 13.33 -30.02
N GLY A 20 13.48 13.62 -28.82
CA GLY A 20 13.48 15.00 -28.29
C GLY A 20 12.22 15.41 -27.54
N GLU A 21 11.16 14.59 -27.51
CA GLU A 21 9.99 14.86 -26.70
C GLU A 21 10.27 14.68 -25.20
N PRO A 22 9.54 15.40 -24.30
CA PRO A 22 9.73 15.27 -22.84
C PRO A 22 9.62 13.84 -22.34
N MET A 23 8.76 13.03 -22.96
CA MET A 23 8.58 11.60 -22.61
C MET A 23 9.82 10.74 -22.89
N LEU A 24 10.74 11.19 -23.71
CA LEU A 24 12.00 10.52 -24.09
C LEU A 24 13.25 11.32 -23.67
N ALA A 25 13.11 12.44 -22.95
CA ALA A 25 14.21 13.36 -22.67
C ALA A 25 15.28 12.80 -21.70
N SER A 26 14.95 11.83 -20.83
CA SER A 26 15.92 11.26 -19.89
C SER A 26 16.56 9.98 -20.39
N ALA A 27 17.80 9.70 -19.96
CA ALA A 27 18.48 8.43 -20.26
C ALA A 27 17.67 7.20 -19.82
N ALA A 28 17.02 7.27 -18.66
CA ALA A 28 16.13 6.22 -18.18
C ALA A 28 14.91 6.04 -19.09
N ALA A 29 14.38 7.16 -19.63
CA ALA A 29 13.25 7.12 -20.57
C ALA A 29 13.63 6.45 -21.89
N LEU A 30 14.78 6.75 -22.42
CA LEU A 30 15.30 6.12 -23.66
C LEU A 30 15.58 4.62 -23.45
N THR A 31 16.15 4.25 -22.30
CA THR A 31 16.37 2.84 -21.94
C THR A 31 15.05 2.08 -21.87
N ALA A 32 14.04 2.64 -21.20
CA ALA A 32 12.71 2.05 -21.12
C ALA A 32 12.05 1.90 -22.50
N ALA A 33 12.17 2.90 -23.37
CA ALA A 33 11.65 2.82 -24.75
C ALA A 33 12.34 1.74 -25.57
N ARG A 34 13.66 1.59 -25.45
CA ARG A 34 14.41 0.49 -26.10
C ARG A 34 13.98 -0.89 -25.60
N GLN A 35 13.77 -1.03 -24.29
CA GLN A 35 13.27 -2.29 -23.71
C GLN A 35 11.88 -2.63 -24.23
N LEU A 36 10.96 -1.66 -24.30
CA LEU A 36 9.62 -1.86 -24.85
C LEU A 36 9.65 -2.24 -26.35
N ASN A 37 10.56 -1.63 -27.11
CA ASN A 37 10.75 -1.97 -28.52
C ASN A 37 11.29 -3.41 -28.66
N ALA A 38 12.30 -3.80 -27.86
CA ALA A 38 12.83 -5.16 -27.84
C ALA A 38 11.79 -6.21 -27.42
N GLN A 39 10.83 -5.84 -26.58
CA GLN A 39 9.71 -6.68 -26.17
C GLN A 39 8.53 -6.69 -27.16
N GLY A 40 8.62 -5.93 -28.26
CA GLY A 40 7.55 -5.82 -29.25
C GLY A 40 6.31 -5.04 -28.75
N LEU A 41 6.44 -4.29 -27.66
CA LEU A 41 5.37 -3.45 -27.12
C LEU A 41 5.35 -2.03 -27.72
N LEU A 42 6.50 -1.60 -28.24
CA LEU A 42 6.63 -0.46 -29.15
C LEU A 42 7.18 -0.94 -30.50
N LEU A 43 6.76 -0.29 -31.56
CA LEU A 43 7.25 -0.52 -32.93
C LEU A 43 7.93 0.76 -33.42
N GLN A 44 9.12 0.64 -33.97
CA GLN A 44 9.81 1.76 -34.58
C GLN A 44 9.41 1.90 -36.06
N SER A 45 9.17 3.13 -36.50
CA SER A 45 8.96 3.42 -37.92
C SER A 45 10.17 3.04 -38.77
N ALA A 46 9.98 2.77 -40.07
CA ALA A 46 11.05 2.34 -40.96
C ALA A 46 12.21 3.36 -41.07
N ASP A 47 11.93 4.63 -40.93
CA ASP A 47 12.92 5.72 -40.89
C ASP A 47 13.53 5.98 -39.52
N GLY A 48 13.09 5.24 -38.49
CA GLY A 48 13.58 5.39 -37.13
C GLY A 48 13.08 6.63 -36.38
N SER A 49 12.24 7.47 -37.00
CA SER A 49 11.84 8.78 -36.48
C SER A 49 10.72 8.72 -35.42
N GLN A 50 10.00 7.59 -35.34
CA GLN A 50 8.84 7.48 -34.46
C GLN A 50 8.78 6.11 -33.78
N LEU A 51 8.23 6.11 -32.55
CA LEU A 51 7.87 4.88 -31.83
C LEU A 51 6.35 4.84 -31.63
N MET A 52 5.71 3.80 -32.09
CA MET A 52 4.28 3.56 -32.03
C MET A 52 3.96 2.40 -31.12
N ALA A 53 2.81 2.40 -30.44
CA ALA A 53 2.38 1.24 -29.69
C ALA A 53 2.00 0.08 -30.63
N SER A 54 2.43 -1.12 -30.29
CA SER A 54 2.03 -2.33 -31.02
C SER A 54 0.57 -2.73 -30.75
N ARG A 55 0.00 -2.24 -29.64
CA ARG A 55 -1.37 -2.55 -29.22
C ARG A 55 -2.25 -1.30 -29.30
N LYS A 56 -3.48 -1.48 -29.77
CA LYS A 56 -4.47 -0.37 -29.89
C LYS A 56 -4.91 0.20 -28.52
N ARG A 57 -4.86 -0.60 -27.46
CA ARG A 57 -5.33 -0.24 -26.10
C ARG A 57 -4.39 -0.81 -25.05
N PRO A 58 -3.11 -0.35 -25.00
CA PRO A 58 -2.13 -0.87 -24.06
C PRO A 58 -2.53 -0.61 -22.60
N GLN A 59 -3.29 0.45 -22.31
CA GLN A 59 -3.77 0.79 -20.96
C GLN A 59 -4.61 -0.32 -20.31
N ARG A 60 -5.20 -1.22 -21.08
CA ARG A 60 -5.93 -2.38 -20.54
C ARG A 60 -5.01 -3.43 -19.89
N HIS A 61 -3.71 -3.32 -20.14
CA HIS A 61 -2.68 -4.21 -19.61
C HIS A 61 -1.77 -3.50 -18.59
N VAL A 62 -2.12 -2.25 -18.23
CA VAL A 62 -1.44 -1.46 -17.20
C VAL A 62 -2.35 -1.36 -16.00
N ASP A 63 -1.96 -2.00 -14.90
CA ASP A 63 -2.59 -1.80 -13.62
C ASP A 63 -1.77 -0.77 -12.84
N LEU A 64 -2.37 0.35 -12.47
CA LEU A 64 -1.70 1.43 -11.72
C LEU A 64 -1.50 1.08 -10.24
N ARG A 65 -2.22 0.09 -9.75
CA ARG A 65 -2.21 -0.33 -8.35
C ARG A 65 -1.74 -1.76 -8.15
N GLY A 66 -1.73 -2.56 -9.21
CA GLY A 66 -1.24 -3.93 -9.21
C GLY A 66 0.25 -3.99 -9.55
N THR A 67 1.00 -4.78 -8.81
CA THR A 67 2.43 -4.99 -9.04
C THR A 67 2.80 -6.45 -9.04
N GLY A 68 3.64 -6.83 -10.00
CA GLY A 68 4.13 -8.19 -10.11
C GLY A 68 3.21 -9.09 -10.95
N GLN A 69 3.21 -10.37 -10.62
CA GLN A 69 2.46 -11.40 -11.31
C GLN A 69 0.97 -11.29 -10.98
N THR A 70 0.11 -11.38 -11.98
CA THR A 70 -1.35 -11.45 -11.77
C THR A 70 -1.75 -12.92 -11.65
N PHE A 71 -2.49 -13.26 -10.60
CA PHE A 71 -3.05 -14.57 -10.37
C PHE A 71 -4.45 -14.68 -10.98
N SER A 72 -4.73 -15.76 -11.70
CA SER A 72 -6.11 -16.14 -12.07
C SER A 72 -6.79 -16.82 -10.89
N ILE A 73 -8.06 -16.48 -10.66
CA ILE A 73 -8.93 -17.18 -9.71
C ILE A 73 -9.88 -18.04 -10.53
N GLU A 74 -9.81 -19.34 -10.32
CA GLU A 74 -10.56 -20.33 -11.12
C GLU A 74 -11.51 -21.12 -10.23
N ASP A 75 -12.68 -21.46 -10.79
CA ASP A 75 -13.63 -22.36 -10.15
C ASP A 75 -13.21 -23.85 -10.30
N GLU A 76 -13.99 -24.76 -9.73
CA GLU A 76 -13.76 -26.22 -9.79
C GLU A 76 -13.79 -26.76 -11.23
N GLN A 77 -14.39 -26.05 -12.17
CA GLN A 77 -14.47 -26.40 -13.59
C GLN A 77 -13.32 -25.79 -14.41
N GLY A 78 -12.46 -24.97 -13.81
CA GLY A 78 -11.36 -24.28 -14.46
C GLY A 78 -11.77 -22.99 -15.17
N HIS A 79 -12.99 -22.47 -14.93
CA HIS A 79 -13.38 -21.18 -15.46
C HIS A 79 -12.78 -20.06 -14.64
N ILE A 80 -12.22 -19.05 -15.31
CA ILE A 80 -11.69 -17.85 -14.65
C ILE A 80 -12.87 -17.01 -14.14
N ILE A 81 -13.01 -16.89 -12.83
CA ILE A 81 -14.01 -16.07 -12.16
C ILE A 81 -13.48 -14.68 -11.78
N GLY A 82 -12.16 -14.50 -11.69
CA GLY A 82 -11.55 -13.23 -11.34
C GLY A 82 -10.03 -13.26 -11.46
N SER A 83 -9.41 -12.17 -11.05
CA SER A 83 -7.95 -12.08 -10.94
C SER A 83 -7.57 -11.18 -9.77
N VAL A 84 -6.37 -11.39 -9.24
CA VAL A 84 -5.77 -10.60 -8.16
C VAL A 84 -4.29 -10.38 -8.44
N ASP A 85 -3.75 -9.21 -8.11
CA ASP A 85 -2.31 -8.98 -8.21
C ASP A 85 -1.55 -9.74 -7.11
N GLY A 86 -0.31 -10.11 -7.40
CA GLY A 86 0.47 -10.98 -6.52
C GLY A 86 0.76 -10.37 -5.15
N PHE A 87 0.82 -9.04 -5.06
CA PHE A 87 1.02 -8.37 -3.78
C PHE A 87 -0.19 -8.51 -2.85
N ARG A 88 -1.40 -8.51 -3.43
CA ARG A 88 -2.67 -8.64 -2.69
C ARG A 88 -3.09 -10.10 -2.51
N ALA A 89 -2.56 -11.03 -3.32
CA ALA A 89 -3.00 -12.41 -3.37
C ALA A 89 -2.99 -13.09 -1.99
N TRP A 90 -1.89 -12.98 -1.24
CA TRP A 90 -1.79 -13.56 0.10
C TRP A 90 -2.72 -12.92 1.14
N ARG A 91 -3.15 -11.68 0.92
CA ARG A 91 -4.10 -11.00 1.81
C ARG A 91 -5.55 -11.34 1.51
N GLU A 92 -5.89 -11.47 0.24
CA GLU A 92 -7.27 -11.55 -0.22
C GLU A 92 -7.70 -12.96 -0.60
N THR A 93 -6.75 -13.79 -1.04
CA THR A 93 -7.01 -15.11 -1.64
C THR A 93 -6.11 -16.21 -1.08
N HIS A 94 -5.71 -16.11 0.18
CA HIS A 94 -5.01 -17.19 0.86
C HIS A 94 -5.92 -18.43 1.01
N PRO A 95 -5.38 -19.65 1.15
CA PRO A 95 -6.18 -20.84 1.43
C PRO A 95 -7.11 -20.64 2.64
N GLY A 96 -8.39 -20.99 2.48
CA GLY A 96 -9.44 -20.76 3.47
C GLY A 96 -10.05 -19.36 3.47
N ALA A 97 -9.61 -18.42 2.62
CA ALA A 97 -10.22 -17.10 2.47
C ALA A 97 -11.64 -17.21 1.89
N VAL A 98 -12.50 -16.28 2.27
CA VAL A 98 -13.80 -16.07 1.59
C VAL A 98 -13.64 -14.98 0.56
N TYR A 99 -13.72 -15.36 -0.70
CA TYR A 99 -13.67 -14.47 -1.84
C TYR A 99 -15.09 -14.16 -2.33
N LEU A 100 -15.41 -12.87 -2.50
CA LEU A 100 -16.70 -12.42 -2.99
C LEU A 100 -16.58 -11.97 -4.45
N HIS A 101 -17.37 -12.56 -5.34
CA HIS A 101 -17.39 -12.19 -6.74
C HIS A 101 -18.82 -12.17 -7.28
N ARG A 102 -19.26 -11.03 -7.82
CA ARG A 102 -20.58 -10.85 -8.45
C ARG A 102 -21.76 -11.38 -7.61
N GLY A 103 -21.72 -11.11 -6.30
CA GLY A 103 -22.79 -11.53 -5.37
C GLY A 103 -22.73 -13.00 -4.94
N ARG A 104 -21.73 -13.76 -5.38
CA ARG A 104 -21.46 -15.13 -4.94
C ARG A 104 -20.27 -15.16 -4.00
N SER A 105 -20.28 -16.12 -3.08
CA SER A 105 -19.18 -16.39 -2.17
C SER A 105 -18.44 -17.65 -2.59
N TYR A 106 -17.12 -17.58 -2.51
CA TYR A 106 -16.22 -18.70 -2.79
C TYR A 106 -15.27 -18.89 -1.60
N ILE A 107 -14.91 -20.11 -1.31
CA ILE A 107 -13.80 -20.43 -0.41
C ILE A 107 -12.59 -20.72 -1.28
N ILE A 108 -11.46 -20.09 -0.98
CA ILE A 108 -10.20 -20.41 -1.62
C ILE A 108 -9.69 -21.75 -1.07
N ASP A 109 -9.52 -22.70 -1.95
CA ASP A 109 -9.08 -24.04 -1.60
C ASP A 109 -7.55 -24.14 -1.65
N ASP A 110 -6.95 -23.66 -2.74
CA ASP A 110 -5.51 -23.72 -2.95
C ASP A 110 -4.98 -22.49 -3.70
N MET A 111 -3.69 -22.22 -3.53
CA MET A 111 -2.96 -21.16 -4.22
C MET A 111 -1.62 -21.71 -4.72
N ASP A 112 -1.44 -21.74 -6.05
CA ASP A 112 -0.20 -22.12 -6.72
C ASP A 112 0.56 -20.85 -7.20
N PRO A 113 1.56 -20.35 -6.45
CA PRO A 113 2.32 -19.18 -6.86
C PRO A 113 3.16 -19.41 -8.12
N ALA A 114 3.61 -20.64 -8.38
CA ALA A 114 4.45 -20.96 -9.53
C ALA A 114 3.68 -20.83 -10.85
N ARG A 115 2.39 -21.17 -10.82
CA ARG A 115 1.50 -21.06 -11.98
C ARG A 115 0.65 -19.80 -11.97
N ALA A 116 0.76 -18.97 -10.94
CA ALA A 116 -0.09 -17.80 -10.71
C ALA A 116 -1.59 -18.15 -10.75
N ARG A 117 -1.96 -19.21 -10.06
CA ARG A 117 -3.30 -19.78 -10.09
C ARG A 117 -3.85 -19.95 -8.68
N ILE A 118 -5.13 -19.63 -8.53
CA ILE A 118 -5.88 -19.76 -7.27
C ILE A 118 -7.13 -20.58 -7.57
N MET A 119 -7.35 -21.62 -6.78
CA MET A 119 -8.53 -22.48 -6.88
C MET A 119 -9.57 -22.05 -5.87
N ALA A 120 -10.80 -21.84 -6.35
CA ALA A 120 -11.92 -21.35 -5.54
C ALA A 120 -13.14 -22.25 -5.73
N LYS A 121 -13.80 -22.56 -4.63
CA LYS A 121 -15.03 -23.38 -4.59
C LYS A 121 -16.22 -22.53 -4.17
N GLU A 122 -17.29 -22.53 -4.96
CA GLU A 122 -18.51 -21.82 -4.59
C GLU A 122 -19.10 -22.38 -3.30
N ALA A 123 -19.37 -21.50 -2.32
CA ALA A 123 -19.93 -21.89 -1.04
C ALA A 123 -20.73 -20.74 -0.42
N LYS A 124 -21.92 -21.05 0.12
CA LYS A 124 -22.67 -20.11 0.95
C LYS A 124 -22.23 -20.28 2.40
N VAL A 125 -21.60 -19.24 2.94
CA VAL A 125 -21.10 -19.24 4.32
C VAL A 125 -21.65 -18.05 5.10
N GLY A 126 -21.92 -18.24 6.39
CA GLY A 126 -22.36 -17.19 7.31
C GLY A 126 -21.19 -16.45 7.99
N TRP A 127 -20.01 -16.45 7.37
CA TRP A 127 -18.80 -15.85 7.90
C TRP A 127 -17.94 -15.27 6.76
N PHE A 128 -17.04 -14.36 7.13
CA PHE A 128 -16.03 -13.79 6.24
C PHE A 128 -14.65 -13.93 6.89
N THR A 129 -13.60 -13.73 6.10
CA THR A 129 -12.21 -13.79 6.58
C THR A 129 -11.60 -12.40 6.66
N ARG A 130 -10.74 -12.21 7.65
CA ARG A 130 -9.90 -11.02 7.81
C ARG A 130 -8.48 -11.48 8.12
N THR A 131 -7.52 -11.10 7.28
CA THR A 131 -6.11 -11.42 7.50
C THR A 131 -5.55 -10.67 8.70
N ARG A 132 -4.62 -11.34 9.39
CA ARG A 132 -3.72 -10.79 10.39
C ARG A 132 -2.32 -10.77 9.81
N GLY A 133 -1.55 -9.77 10.13
CA GLY A 133 -0.19 -9.68 9.64
C GLY A 133 0.65 -8.70 10.42
N GLN A 134 1.93 -8.73 10.15
CA GLN A 134 2.92 -7.83 10.71
C GLN A 134 3.60 -7.08 9.57
N LYS A 135 3.95 -5.83 9.83
CA LYS A 135 4.73 -5.01 8.91
C LYS A 135 6.00 -4.53 9.60
N ALA A 136 7.08 -4.54 8.86
CA ALA A 136 8.33 -3.92 9.24
C ALA A 136 8.83 -3.00 8.14
N THR A 137 9.73 -2.08 8.48
CA THR A 137 10.35 -1.18 7.51
C THR A 137 11.83 -1.05 7.77
N ASP A 138 12.60 -0.97 6.68
CA ASP A 138 14.00 -0.57 6.68
C ASP A 138 14.14 0.76 5.95
N ILE A 139 14.89 1.68 6.52
CA ILE A 139 15.29 2.93 5.86
C ILE A 139 16.47 2.60 4.95
N LEU A 140 16.24 2.66 3.64
CA LEU A 140 17.28 2.42 2.64
C LEU A 140 18.10 3.68 2.37
N GLU A 141 17.42 4.83 2.36
CA GLU A 141 18.04 6.13 2.08
C GLU A 141 17.18 7.24 2.69
N GLU A 142 17.81 8.15 3.40
CA GLU A 142 17.20 9.41 3.82
C GLU A 142 17.62 10.52 2.86
N THR A 143 16.67 11.09 2.14
CA THR A 143 16.94 12.11 1.11
C THR A 143 16.71 13.53 1.60
N ALA A 144 15.91 13.73 2.64
CA ALA A 144 15.70 15.02 3.30
C ALA A 144 15.17 14.84 4.71
N ARG A 145 15.46 15.83 5.57
CA ARG A 145 14.88 15.98 6.91
C ARG A 145 14.58 17.43 7.24
N MET A 146 13.63 17.62 8.14
CA MET A 146 13.34 18.93 8.74
C MET A 146 12.93 18.75 10.21
N SER A 147 13.16 19.79 11.02
CA SER A 147 12.69 19.83 12.39
C SER A 147 11.23 20.23 12.46
N LEU A 148 10.48 19.57 13.29
CA LEU A 148 9.06 19.84 13.52
C LEU A 148 8.79 19.90 15.03
N GLY A 149 9.04 21.05 15.62
CA GLY A 149 9.08 21.17 17.07
C GLY A 149 10.22 20.34 17.67
N ARG A 150 9.86 19.41 18.56
CA ARG A 150 10.80 18.48 19.20
C ARG A 150 11.04 17.21 18.36
N ALA A 151 10.17 16.92 17.40
CA ALA A 151 10.29 15.77 16.53
C ALA A 151 11.06 16.12 15.25
N LEU A 152 11.50 15.09 14.53
CA LEU A 152 12.03 15.22 13.19
C LEU A 152 11.06 14.58 12.19
N VAL A 153 10.91 15.19 11.03
CA VAL A 153 10.30 14.52 9.90
C VAL A 153 11.33 14.31 8.81
N CYS A 154 11.40 13.11 8.32
CA CYS A 154 12.34 12.67 7.29
C CYS A 154 11.57 12.14 6.08
N ARG A 155 12.22 12.11 4.93
CA ARG A 155 11.72 11.42 3.74
C ARG A 155 12.84 10.68 3.03
N GLY A 156 12.47 9.66 2.27
CA GLY A 156 13.45 8.89 1.50
C GLY A 156 12.89 7.60 0.96
N ARG A 157 13.79 6.65 0.75
CA ARG A 157 13.45 5.30 0.28
C ARG A 157 13.34 4.34 1.46
N LEU A 158 12.28 3.56 1.43
CA LEU A 158 11.98 2.55 2.44
C LEU A 158 11.87 1.17 1.78
N ARG A 159 12.25 0.14 2.51
CA ARG A 159 11.88 -1.24 2.22
C ARG A 159 10.78 -1.64 3.19
N ILE A 160 9.66 -2.09 2.64
CA ILE A 160 8.51 -2.56 3.41
C ILE A 160 8.50 -4.09 3.36
N ILE A 161 8.34 -4.70 4.52
CA ILE A 161 8.20 -6.15 4.69
C ILE A 161 6.82 -6.39 5.29
N ASP A 162 5.93 -6.99 4.51
CA ASP A 162 4.55 -7.28 4.90
C ASP A 162 4.33 -8.79 4.96
N THR A 163 4.09 -9.33 6.14
CA THR A 163 3.92 -10.76 6.37
C THR A 163 2.51 -11.06 6.88
N VAL A 164 1.78 -11.89 6.14
CA VAL A 164 0.49 -12.43 6.59
C VAL A 164 0.77 -13.61 7.51
N THR A 165 0.42 -13.50 8.79
CA THR A 165 0.69 -14.51 9.82
C THR A 165 -0.51 -15.41 10.12
N GLY A 166 -1.68 -15.06 9.57
CA GLY A 166 -2.90 -15.81 9.80
C GLY A 166 -4.15 -15.07 9.37
N TYR A 167 -5.29 -15.62 9.67
CA TYR A 167 -6.59 -14.97 9.44
C TYR A 167 -7.62 -15.31 10.52
N GLU A 168 -8.57 -14.41 10.65
CA GLU A 168 -9.74 -14.57 11.50
C GLU A 168 -10.94 -14.97 10.65
N LYS A 169 -11.72 -15.94 11.10
CA LYS A 169 -13.09 -16.15 10.61
C LYS A 169 -14.03 -15.37 11.52
N ARG A 170 -14.88 -14.54 10.93
CA ARG A 170 -15.85 -13.71 11.66
C ARG A 170 -17.24 -13.91 11.11
N SER A 171 -18.23 -14.00 12.00
CA SER A 171 -19.63 -14.11 11.62
C SER A 171 -20.08 -12.87 10.83
N THR A 172 -20.84 -13.08 9.75
CA THR A 172 -21.52 -12.00 9.02
C THR A 172 -22.58 -11.30 9.87
N SER A 173 -23.14 -12.00 10.87
CA SER A 173 -24.05 -11.43 11.85
C SER A 173 -23.28 -11.02 13.10
N GLY A 174 -23.18 -9.69 13.32
CA GLY A 174 -22.56 -9.12 14.53
C GLY A 174 -21.04 -9.16 14.58
N ASN A 175 -20.34 -9.50 13.49
CA ASN A 175 -18.86 -9.46 13.39
C ASN A 175 -18.11 -10.23 14.50
N ARG A 176 -18.76 -11.26 15.11
CA ARG A 176 -18.17 -12.04 16.19
C ARG A 176 -17.01 -12.90 15.66
N LEU A 177 -15.90 -12.90 16.38
CA LEU A 177 -14.76 -13.80 16.10
C LEU A 177 -15.19 -15.25 16.31
N LEU A 178 -14.98 -16.09 15.31
CA LEU A 178 -15.27 -17.52 15.35
C LEU A 178 -14.00 -18.34 15.58
N THR A 179 -12.98 -18.12 14.74
CA THR A 179 -11.68 -18.81 14.84
C THR A 179 -10.56 -17.90 14.38
N VAL A 180 -9.34 -18.20 14.83
CA VAL A 180 -8.09 -17.65 14.31
C VAL A 180 -7.28 -18.82 13.77
N THR A 181 -6.86 -18.73 12.51
CA THR A 181 -6.07 -19.76 11.84
C THR A 181 -4.72 -19.17 11.45
N PRO A 182 -3.60 -19.80 11.86
CA PRO A 182 -2.29 -19.36 11.39
C PRO A 182 -2.08 -19.65 9.90
N LEU A 183 -1.26 -18.84 9.24
CA LEU A 183 -0.82 -19.02 7.86
C LEU A 183 0.71 -18.87 7.82
N ASP A 184 1.34 -19.71 7.04
CA ASP A 184 2.76 -19.63 6.70
C ASP A 184 2.89 -19.02 5.29
N ALA A 185 2.66 -17.72 5.20
CA ALA A 185 2.76 -16.99 3.95
C ALA A 185 4.16 -16.36 3.82
N PRO A 186 4.78 -16.39 2.63
CA PRO A 186 6.04 -15.71 2.41
C PRO A 186 5.88 -14.20 2.60
N PRO A 187 6.88 -13.53 3.20
CA PRO A 187 6.85 -12.08 3.33
C PRO A 187 6.82 -11.42 1.96
N GLN A 188 5.95 -10.43 1.81
CA GLN A 188 5.91 -9.57 0.64
C GLN A 188 6.85 -8.40 0.87
N VAL A 189 7.91 -8.30 0.08
CA VAL A 189 8.94 -7.28 0.23
C VAL A 189 8.94 -6.37 -0.98
N PHE A 190 8.90 -5.06 -0.75
CA PHE A 190 9.02 -4.07 -1.81
C PHE A 190 9.70 -2.80 -1.31
N GLU A 191 10.33 -2.09 -2.24
CA GLU A 191 10.90 -0.77 -1.99
C GLU A 191 9.92 0.31 -2.45
N THR A 192 9.87 1.41 -1.70
CA THR A 192 8.95 2.53 -2.00
C THR A 192 9.51 3.85 -1.47
N GLU A 193 8.84 4.96 -1.78
CA GLU A 193 9.08 6.26 -1.16
C GLU A 193 8.24 6.39 0.12
N GLY A 194 8.76 7.11 1.11
CA GLY A 194 8.05 7.39 2.35
C GLY A 194 8.49 8.66 3.04
N LEU A 195 7.65 9.13 3.93
CA LEU A 195 7.98 10.11 4.96
C LEU A 195 7.78 9.45 6.32
N TRP A 196 8.60 9.86 7.30
CA TRP A 196 8.45 9.34 8.65
C TRP A 196 8.78 10.38 9.70
N PHE A 197 8.05 10.29 10.80
CA PHE A 197 8.26 11.10 11.99
C PHE A 197 9.12 10.32 12.96
N VAL A 198 10.24 10.90 13.41
CA VAL A 198 11.08 10.37 14.48
C VAL A 198 10.70 11.10 15.76
N ILE A 199 10.21 10.35 16.74
CA ILE A 199 9.67 10.88 17.99
C ILE A 199 10.68 10.61 19.09
N PRO A 200 11.27 11.65 19.71
CA PRO A 200 12.28 11.49 20.74
C PRO A 200 11.66 11.03 22.08
N ASP A 201 12.48 10.37 22.88
CA ASP A 201 12.06 9.74 24.14
C ASP A 201 11.47 10.71 25.16
N ASN A 202 11.85 11.99 25.13
CA ASN A 202 11.26 13.00 26.04
C ASN A 202 9.78 13.27 25.75
N ILE A 203 9.30 13.09 24.49
CA ILE A 203 7.87 13.15 24.18
C ILE A 203 7.18 11.91 24.74
N ARG A 204 7.78 10.74 24.55
CA ARG A 204 7.26 9.49 25.10
C ARG A 204 7.14 9.57 26.63
N ALA A 205 8.21 9.99 27.31
CA ALA A 205 8.20 10.14 28.76
C ALA A 205 7.12 11.09 29.24
N GLU A 206 6.97 12.27 28.60
CA GLU A 206 5.92 13.23 28.93
C GLU A 206 4.51 12.64 28.77
N MET A 207 4.27 11.85 27.73
CA MET A 207 2.98 11.17 27.55
C MET A 207 2.74 10.12 28.64
N GLU A 208 3.73 9.29 28.93
CA GLU A 208 3.66 8.23 29.96
C GLU A 208 3.49 8.84 31.36
N ASP A 209 4.16 9.94 31.68
CA ASP A 209 4.01 10.70 32.94
C ASP A 209 2.61 11.29 33.09
N ASN A 210 1.94 11.62 31.98
CA ASN A 210 0.54 12.08 31.96
C ASN A 210 -0.47 10.92 31.80
N PHE A 211 -0.07 9.68 32.05
CA PHE A 211 -0.90 8.47 31.93
C PHE A 211 -1.51 8.26 30.54
N MET A 212 -0.90 8.79 29.49
CA MET A 212 -1.31 8.58 28.12
C MET A 212 -0.69 7.29 27.53
N HIS A 213 -1.44 6.61 26.69
CA HIS A 213 -0.96 5.37 26.08
C HIS A 213 -0.13 5.65 24.82
N PHE A 214 1.20 5.81 24.98
CA PHE A 214 2.11 6.22 23.90
C PHE A 214 1.96 5.40 22.61
N MET A 215 2.03 4.05 22.67
CA MET A 215 1.88 3.21 21.46
C MET A 215 0.52 3.40 20.80
N GLY A 216 -0.54 3.58 21.59
CA GLY A 216 -1.87 3.87 21.07
C GLY A 216 -1.94 5.22 20.39
N GLY A 217 -1.26 6.23 20.95
CA GLY A 217 -1.20 7.59 20.37
C GLY A 217 -0.47 7.64 19.04
N ILE A 218 0.73 7.04 18.94
CA ILE A 218 1.47 7.01 17.66
C ILE A 218 0.75 6.18 16.59
N HIS A 219 0.01 5.15 16.97
CA HIS A 219 -0.81 4.35 16.07
C HIS A 219 -2.05 5.14 15.60
N ALA A 220 -2.67 5.92 16.50
CA ALA A 220 -3.74 6.84 16.14
C ALA A 220 -3.26 7.93 15.18
N LEU A 221 -2.08 8.50 15.43
CA LEU A 221 -1.43 9.48 14.57
C LEU A 221 -1.20 8.92 13.16
N GLU A 222 -0.68 7.70 13.04
CA GLU A 222 -0.47 7.01 11.75
C GLU A 222 -1.78 6.97 10.95
N HIS A 223 -2.84 6.44 11.55
CA HIS A 223 -4.11 6.27 10.86
C HIS A 223 -4.77 7.61 10.48
N ALA A 224 -4.77 8.56 11.40
CA ALA A 224 -5.37 9.87 11.17
C ALA A 224 -4.59 10.67 10.14
N ALA A 225 -3.25 10.66 10.19
CA ALA A 225 -2.42 11.34 9.20
C ALA A 225 -2.63 10.79 7.78
N ILE A 226 -2.69 9.46 7.62
CA ILE A 226 -3.05 8.82 6.34
C ILE A 226 -4.43 9.26 5.87
N GLY A 227 -5.39 9.41 6.80
CA GLY A 227 -6.73 9.91 6.50
C GLY A 227 -6.76 11.35 6.00
N MET A 228 -5.82 12.18 6.44
CA MET A 228 -5.73 13.61 6.10
C MET A 228 -4.90 13.88 4.83
N LEU A 229 -4.02 12.98 4.42
CA LEU A 229 -3.18 13.16 3.22
C LEU A 229 -3.96 13.50 1.95
N PRO A 230 -5.14 12.91 1.65
CA PRO A 230 -5.91 13.27 0.47
C PRO A 230 -6.38 14.74 0.41
N LEU A 231 -6.36 15.46 1.53
CA LEU A 231 -6.67 16.89 1.57
C LEU A 231 -5.49 17.77 1.17
N LEU A 232 -4.26 17.25 1.26
CA LEU A 232 -3.03 17.96 0.93
C LEU A 232 -2.51 17.63 -0.46
N ILE A 233 -2.72 16.41 -0.91
CA ILE A 233 -2.24 15.92 -2.19
C ILE A 233 -3.35 15.15 -2.90
N MET A 234 -3.34 15.17 -4.24
CA MET A 234 -4.33 14.47 -5.05
C MET A 234 -4.07 12.96 -5.04
N ALA A 235 -4.55 12.27 -4.01
CA ALA A 235 -4.40 10.84 -3.82
C ALA A 235 -5.59 10.26 -3.04
N ASP A 236 -5.78 8.95 -3.12
CA ASP A 236 -6.72 8.20 -2.26
C ASP A 236 -5.99 7.72 -1.01
N ARG A 237 -6.68 7.67 0.15
CA ARG A 237 -6.08 7.08 1.36
C ARG A 237 -5.58 5.65 1.16
N ASN A 238 -6.09 4.95 0.16
CA ASN A 238 -5.67 3.60 -0.20
C ASN A 238 -4.35 3.55 -0.95
N ASP A 239 -3.85 4.69 -1.42
CA ASP A 239 -2.56 4.81 -2.07
C ASP A 239 -1.41 4.89 -1.06
N PHE A 240 -1.72 4.92 0.24
CA PHE A 240 -0.75 4.97 1.33
C PHE A 240 -0.80 3.72 2.21
N GLY A 241 0.36 3.37 2.75
CA GLY A 241 0.50 2.47 3.87
C GLY A 241 1.15 3.18 5.06
N GLY A 242 1.01 2.59 6.25
CA GLY A 242 1.64 3.10 7.44
C GLY A 242 2.17 2.01 8.35
N ILE A 243 3.12 2.41 9.19
CA ILE A 243 3.70 1.61 10.27
C ILE A 243 4.02 2.56 11.42
N SER A 244 3.55 2.25 12.61
CA SER A 244 3.95 2.90 13.85
C SER A 244 4.72 1.90 14.72
N THR A 245 5.84 2.35 15.28
CA THR A 245 6.70 1.51 16.15
C THR A 245 7.19 2.29 17.34
N PRO A 246 7.18 1.69 18.55
CA PRO A 246 7.73 2.33 19.74
C PRO A 246 9.26 2.35 19.75
N LEU A 247 9.89 1.55 18.88
CA LEU A 247 11.34 1.51 18.70
C LEU A 247 11.66 1.02 17.28
N HIS A 248 12.27 1.86 16.48
CA HIS A 248 12.76 1.47 15.16
C HIS A 248 14.25 1.15 15.22
N ALA A 249 14.64 -0.02 14.71
CA ALA A 249 16.00 -0.55 14.87
C ALA A 249 17.10 0.38 14.34
N GLN A 250 16.85 1.09 13.23
CA GLN A 250 17.86 1.96 12.61
C GLN A 250 17.92 3.36 13.22
N THR A 251 16.81 3.88 13.77
CA THR A 251 16.79 5.21 14.38
C THR A 251 17.05 5.16 15.89
N GLY A 252 16.85 4.00 16.53
CA GLY A 252 16.89 3.85 17.98
C GLY A 252 15.77 4.58 18.72
N LEU A 253 14.80 5.15 18.01
CA LEU A 253 13.72 5.97 18.53
C LEU A 253 12.36 5.48 18.03
N SER A 254 11.31 6.00 18.63
CA SER A 254 9.93 5.76 18.17
C SER A 254 9.68 6.43 16.83
N GLY A 255 8.83 5.82 15.99
CA GLY A 255 8.55 6.38 14.68
C GLY A 255 7.16 6.07 14.14
N VAL A 256 6.67 6.99 13.32
CA VAL A 256 5.48 6.81 12.48
C VAL A 256 5.91 6.97 11.04
N PHE A 257 5.80 5.90 10.27
CA PHE A 257 6.18 5.82 8.87
C PHE A 257 4.92 5.83 8.02
N ILE A 258 4.87 6.69 7.02
CA ILE A 258 3.83 6.73 5.98
C ILE A 258 4.53 6.58 4.64
N TYR A 259 4.07 5.65 3.82
CA TYR A 259 4.73 5.33 2.57
C TYR A 259 3.73 5.17 1.42
N ASP A 260 4.22 5.39 0.21
CA ASP A 260 3.44 5.13 -0.99
C ASP A 260 3.14 3.63 -1.08
N GLY A 261 1.87 3.25 -1.17
CA GLY A 261 1.42 1.86 -1.16
C GLY A 261 1.77 1.07 -2.43
N LEU A 262 2.56 1.66 -3.32
CA LEU A 262 2.99 1.06 -4.59
C LEU A 262 4.48 0.78 -4.56
N PRO A 263 4.94 -0.41 -5.00
CA PRO A 263 6.34 -0.68 -5.20
C PRO A 263 6.99 0.36 -6.11
N GLY A 264 8.13 0.88 -5.66
CA GLY A 264 8.87 1.95 -6.29
C GLY A 264 8.38 3.35 -5.97
N GLY A 265 7.25 3.52 -5.29
CA GLY A 265 6.63 4.80 -4.95
C GLY A 265 6.01 5.53 -6.14
N ALA A 266 5.01 6.34 -5.89
CA ALA A 266 4.39 7.25 -6.85
C ALA A 266 4.81 8.71 -6.63
N GLY A 267 5.62 8.99 -5.61
CA GLY A 267 6.06 10.33 -5.23
C GLY A 267 5.03 11.10 -4.40
N LEU A 268 4.02 10.42 -3.87
CA LEU A 268 2.94 11.04 -3.10
C LEU A 268 3.46 11.56 -1.75
N THR A 269 4.18 10.72 -1.01
CA THR A 269 4.81 11.10 0.27
C THR A 269 5.88 12.18 0.08
N ARG A 270 6.57 12.19 -1.07
CA ARG A 270 7.51 13.25 -1.44
C ARG A 270 6.80 14.59 -1.64
N GLN A 271 5.59 14.60 -2.23
CA GLN A 271 4.77 15.80 -2.37
C GLN A 271 4.26 16.31 -1.02
N ALA A 272 3.89 15.41 -0.10
CA ALA A 272 3.38 15.75 1.22
C ALA A 272 4.47 16.28 2.17
N PHE A 273 5.73 15.87 2.00
CA PHE A 273 6.83 16.21 2.91
C PHE A 273 7.03 17.71 3.17
N PRO A 274 6.99 18.62 2.17
CA PRO A 274 7.17 20.05 2.44
C PRO A 274 6.13 20.65 3.38
N ASP A 275 4.91 20.07 3.40
CA ASP A 275 3.79 20.51 4.26
C ASP A 275 3.50 19.51 5.40
N ALA A 276 4.51 18.83 5.90
CA ALA A 276 4.34 17.88 7.01
C ALA A 276 3.82 18.56 8.29
N ARG A 277 4.09 19.85 8.49
CA ARG A 277 3.48 20.64 9.57
C ARG A 277 1.97 20.79 9.38
N GLY A 278 1.53 21.21 8.20
CA GLY A 278 0.12 21.33 7.86
C GLY A 278 -0.60 19.99 8.00
N LEU A 279 0.05 18.88 7.60
CA LEU A 279 -0.46 17.54 7.82
C LEU A 279 -0.73 17.24 9.30
N LEU A 280 0.23 17.51 10.20
CA LEU A 280 0.04 17.26 11.62
C LEU A 280 -1.01 18.17 12.24
N GLU A 281 -1.04 19.46 11.87
CA GLU A 281 -2.05 20.41 12.35
C GLU A 281 -3.46 20.02 11.91
N ALA A 282 -3.64 19.62 10.66
CA ALA A 282 -4.91 19.13 10.14
C ALA A 282 -5.33 17.82 10.83
N THR A 283 -4.38 16.91 11.04
CA THR A 283 -4.60 15.64 11.77
C THR A 283 -5.06 15.91 13.20
N PHE A 284 -4.35 16.77 13.92
CA PHE A 284 -4.71 17.15 15.29
C PHE A 284 -6.12 17.76 15.35
N LYS A 285 -6.42 18.72 14.47
CA LYS A 285 -7.73 19.37 14.42
C LYS A 285 -8.86 18.36 14.16
N ALA A 286 -8.66 17.44 13.23
CA ALA A 286 -9.64 16.41 12.89
C ALA A 286 -9.90 15.46 14.07
N VAL A 287 -8.84 15.01 14.74
CA VAL A 287 -8.95 14.12 15.91
C VAL A 287 -9.57 14.84 17.10
N ALA A 288 -9.15 16.07 17.40
CA ALA A 288 -9.66 16.86 18.51
C ALA A 288 -11.14 17.24 18.34
N ALA A 289 -11.55 17.56 17.11
CA ALA A 289 -12.95 17.93 16.81
C ALA A 289 -13.91 16.73 16.78
N CYS A 290 -13.41 15.51 16.75
CA CYS A 290 -14.28 14.33 16.71
C CYS A 290 -14.95 14.10 18.09
N PRO A 291 -16.28 13.95 18.19
CA PRO A 291 -16.97 13.84 19.49
C PRO A 291 -16.81 12.47 20.17
N CYS A 292 -16.19 11.49 19.54
CA CYS A 292 -15.98 10.18 20.16
C CYS A 292 -14.98 10.24 21.32
N GLU A 293 -15.08 9.34 22.28
CA GLU A 293 -14.21 9.26 23.46
C GLU A 293 -12.91 8.51 23.14
N ASP A 294 -12.98 7.26 22.68
CA ASP A 294 -11.82 6.36 22.52
C ASP A 294 -11.28 6.26 21.09
N GLY A 295 -11.92 6.93 20.13
CA GLY A 295 -11.63 6.79 18.72
C GLY A 295 -12.74 6.09 17.94
N CYS A 296 -12.88 6.43 16.66
CA CYS A 296 -13.91 5.88 15.78
C CYS A 296 -13.41 5.86 14.32
N PRO A 297 -14.18 5.23 13.39
CA PRO A 297 -13.81 5.18 11.96
C PRO A 297 -13.69 6.56 11.30
N SER A 298 -14.27 7.61 11.88
CA SER A 298 -14.18 8.98 11.37
C SER A 298 -12.90 9.71 11.79
N CYS A 299 -12.14 9.20 12.75
CA CYS A 299 -10.90 9.85 13.21
C CYS A 299 -9.69 8.91 13.17
N VAL A 300 -9.58 7.94 14.08
CA VAL A 300 -8.34 7.17 14.26
C VAL A 300 -8.45 5.68 13.88
N HIS A 301 -9.65 5.13 13.67
CA HIS A 301 -9.78 3.73 13.28
C HIS A 301 -9.61 3.53 11.77
N SER A 302 -8.83 2.55 11.38
CA SER A 302 -8.67 2.14 9.99
C SER A 302 -9.24 0.74 9.75
N PRO A 303 -10.06 0.53 8.70
CA PRO A 303 -10.55 -0.80 8.34
C PRO A 303 -9.43 -1.71 7.85
N LYS A 304 -8.30 -1.15 7.42
CA LYS A 304 -7.13 -1.86 6.89
C LYS A 304 -6.08 -2.20 7.96
N CYS A 305 -6.31 -1.81 9.22
CA CYS A 305 -5.36 -2.06 10.28
C CYS A 305 -5.17 -3.55 10.54
N GLY A 306 -3.93 -4.04 10.37
CA GLY A 306 -3.56 -5.45 10.56
C GLY A 306 -3.68 -5.92 12.01
N SER A 307 -3.52 -5.01 12.99
CA SER A 307 -3.69 -5.26 14.42
C SER A 307 -5.15 -5.14 14.91
N GLY A 308 -6.08 -4.76 14.01
CA GLY A 308 -7.48 -4.55 14.38
C GLY A 308 -7.71 -3.28 15.21
N ASN A 309 -6.89 -2.23 14.99
CA ASN A 309 -6.90 -0.98 15.73
C ASN A 309 -6.56 -1.15 17.24
N ARG A 310 -5.59 -2.02 17.55
CA ARG A 310 -5.18 -2.28 18.93
C ARG A 310 -3.66 -2.38 19.05
N PRO A 311 -3.04 -1.69 20.04
CA PRO A 311 -3.65 -0.61 20.82
C PRO A 311 -3.89 0.63 19.97
N ILE A 312 -4.91 1.42 20.30
CA ILE A 312 -5.13 2.73 19.71
C ILE A 312 -5.67 3.66 20.81
N SER A 313 -5.24 4.92 20.82
CA SER A 313 -5.68 5.92 21.79
C SER A 313 -5.83 7.26 21.09
N LYS A 314 -7.03 7.82 21.17
CA LYS A 314 -7.30 9.15 20.65
C LYS A 314 -6.66 10.27 21.51
N ILE A 315 -6.51 10.01 22.80
CA ILE A 315 -6.01 10.98 23.78
C ILE A 315 -4.48 10.96 23.85
N GLY A 316 -3.88 9.83 23.45
CA GLY A 316 -2.44 9.62 23.49
C GLY A 316 -1.62 10.29 22.37
#